data_a4528d5ad77c7fb411fc3e8beca3576a
#
_entry.id   a4528d5ad77c7fb411fc3e8beca3576a
#
_cell.length_a   1.000
_cell.length_b   1.000
_cell.length_c   1.000
_cell.angle_alpha   90.00
_cell.angle_beta   90.00
_cell.angle_gamma   90.00
#
_symmetry.space_group_name_H-M   'P 1'
#
loop_
_entity.id
_entity.type
_entity.pdbx_description
1 polymer ?
#
loop_
_entity_poly.entity_id
_entity_poly.type
_entity_poly.pdbx_seq_one_letter_code
_entity_poly.pdbx_strand_id
1 'polypeptide(L)'
;ALLRFEHLSFSYPLADTRALDDVSLEIHKGEYVVLCGPSGCGKTTLLRHAKPGLLPVGARAGETFYKEKPLAQLPELTAATEIGFVQQNPDNQIVTDFVWHELAFGLENMALPVPVIRRRVAEMAAFFGMETWFRSKTTELSGGQKQLMNLASALAMGPKLLILDEPTSMLDPLAARNLLATVQRINRELG
;
A
#
# COMPACT_ATOMS: atom_id res chain seq x y z
N ALA A 1 14.80 12.44 4.74
CA ALA A 1 13.77 11.86 3.88
C ALA A 1 13.00 10.76 4.63
N LEU A 2 11.72 10.53 4.31
CA LEU A 2 10.98 9.38 4.81
C LEU A 2 11.34 8.12 4.01
N LEU A 3 11.32 8.23 2.68
CA LEU A 3 11.77 7.21 1.73
C LEU A 3 12.76 7.82 0.75
N ARG A 4 13.84 7.10 0.45
CA ARG A 4 14.84 7.56 -0.50
C ARG A 4 15.35 6.38 -1.34
N PHE A 5 15.40 6.58 -2.63
CA PHE A 5 16.05 5.70 -3.58
C PHE A 5 17.37 6.35 -3.99
N GLU A 6 18.46 5.60 -3.98
CA GLU A 6 19.79 6.06 -4.41
C GLU A 6 20.29 5.16 -5.54
N HIS A 7 20.44 5.76 -6.72
CA HIS A 7 21.00 5.10 -7.91
C HIS A 7 20.38 3.72 -8.18
N LEU A 8 19.05 3.58 -7.93
CA LEU A 8 18.37 2.31 -8.04
C LEU A 8 18.22 1.88 -9.49
N SER A 9 18.84 0.77 -9.85
CA SER A 9 18.69 0.09 -11.13
C SER A 9 18.19 -1.33 -10.92
N PHE A 10 17.31 -1.80 -11.81
CA PHE A 10 16.74 -3.14 -11.70
C PHE A 10 16.43 -3.74 -13.07
N SER A 11 16.76 -5.03 -13.24
CA SER A 11 16.40 -5.83 -14.41
C SER A 11 15.73 -7.13 -13.97
N TYR A 12 14.63 -7.47 -14.61
CA TYR A 12 14.02 -8.78 -14.45
C TYR A 12 14.88 -9.87 -15.08
N PRO A 13 14.82 -11.14 -14.59
CA PRO A 13 15.50 -12.25 -15.26
C PRO A 13 15.06 -12.35 -16.73
N LEU A 14 16.02 -12.60 -17.60
CA LEU A 14 15.79 -12.74 -19.05
C LEU A 14 15.23 -11.50 -19.77
N ALA A 15 15.21 -10.34 -19.12
CA ALA A 15 14.82 -9.09 -19.78
C ALA A 15 16.02 -8.45 -20.48
N ASP A 16 15.81 -8.02 -21.73
CA ASP A 16 16.84 -7.33 -22.52
C ASP A 16 17.07 -5.88 -22.07
N THR A 17 16.10 -5.31 -21.34
CA THR A 17 16.15 -3.90 -20.91
C THR A 17 15.95 -3.81 -19.38
N ARG A 18 16.52 -2.75 -18.79
CA ARG A 18 16.31 -2.41 -17.40
C ARG A 18 14.88 -1.91 -17.19
N ALA A 19 14.24 -2.40 -16.13
CA ALA A 19 12.95 -1.87 -15.66
C ALA A 19 13.11 -0.56 -14.90
N LEU A 20 14.25 -0.39 -14.19
CA LEU A 20 14.68 0.84 -13.54
C LEU A 20 16.13 1.11 -13.95
N ASP A 21 16.45 2.36 -14.27
CA ASP A 21 17.80 2.76 -14.67
C ASP A 21 18.19 4.03 -13.95
N ASP A 22 19.11 3.89 -12.99
CA ASP A 22 19.70 4.96 -12.17
C ASP A 22 18.68 5.93 -11.53
N VAL A 23 17.64 5.38 -10.92
CA VAL A 23 16.57 6.17 -10.30
C VAL A 23 17.01 6.67 -8.92
N SER A 24 17.03 7.99 -8.75
CA SER A 24 17.24 8.65 -7.47
C SER A 24 16.05 9.56 -7.15
N LEU A 25 15.41 9.33 -6.00
CA LEU A 25 14.19 10.04 -5.60
C LEU A 25 14.13 10.11 -4.07
N GLU A 26 13.75 11.27 -3.53
CA GLU A 26 13.46 11.45 -2.11
C GLU A 26 11.99 11.81 -1.92
N ILE A 27 11.38 11.21 -0.88
CA ILE A 27 10.02 11.50 -0.44
C ILE A 27 10.07 11.87 1.04
N HIS A 28 9.53 13.02 1.37
CA HIS A 28 9.51 13.54 2.72
C HIS A 28 8.16 13.26 3.42
N LYS A 29 8.16 13.37 4.74
CA LYS A 29 6.93 13.21 5.53
C LYS A 29 5.88 14.26 5.11
N GLY A 30 4.63 13.80 4.93
CA GLY A 30 3.50 14.64 4.55
C GLY A 30 3.39 14.91 3.03
N GLU A 31 4.36 14.51 2.24
CA GLU A 31 4.27 14.67 0.79
C GLU A 31 3.24 13.72 0.15
N TYR A 32 2.53 14.23 -0.84
CA TYR A 32 1.66 13.48 -1.73
C TYR A 32 2.31 13.41 -3.11
N VAL A 33 2.92 12.28 -3.43
CA VAL A 33 3.69 12.07 -4.66
C VAL A 33 2.90 11.23 -5.65
N VAL A 34 2.83 11.66 -6.90
CA VAL A 34 2.17 10.92 -7.98
C VAL A 34 3.19 10.52 -9.02
N LEU A 35 3.31 9.21 -9.26
CA LEU A 35 4.14 8.65 -10.33
C LEU A 35 3.30 8.48 -11.60
N CYS A 36 3.63 9.25 -12.64
CA CYS A 36 2.97 9.20 -13.93
C CYS A 36 3.88 8.61 -15.01
N GLY A 37 3.28 7.92 -15.96
CA GLY A 37 4.01 7.36 -17.11
C GLY A 37 3.21 6.24 -17.79
N PRO A 38 3.63 5.84 -18.99
CA PRO A 38 2.96 4.77 -19.74
C PRO A 38 3.02 3.42 -19.02
N SER A 39 2.16 2.50 -19.44
CA SER A 39 2.22 1.11 -18.93
C SER A 39 3.58 0.49 -19.24
N GLY A 40 4.12 -0.26 -18.28
CA GLY A 40 5.42 -0.94 -18.44
C GLY A 40 6.66 -0.06 -18.20
N CYS A 41 6.51 1.23 -17.87
CA CYS A 41 7.68 2.11 -17.62
C CYS A 41 8.35 1.93 -16.26
N GLY A 42 7.99 0.90 -15.47
CA GLY A 42 8.67 0.58 -14.22
C GLY A 42 8.01 1.12 -12.94
N LYS A 43 6.82 1.77 -12.99
CA LYS A 43 6.14 2.33 -11.80
C LYS A 43 5.94 1.29 -10.69
N THR A 44 5.26 0.20 -10.99
CA THR A 44 5.04 -0.92 -10.04
C THR A 44 6.36 -1.49 -9.54
N THR A 45 7.36 -1.61 -10.40
CA THR A 45 8.69 -2.08 -10.01
C THR A 45 9.34 -1.15 -8.99
N LEU A 46 9.28 0.17 -9.21
CA LEU A 46 9.80 1.16 -8.27
C LEU A 46 9.07 1.10 -6.92
N LEU A 47 7.72 1.07 -6.96
CA LEU A 47 6.90 1.00 -5.74
C LEU A 47 7.21 -0.26 -4.91
N ARG A 48 7.40 -1.41 -5.56
CA ARG A 48 7.76 -2.66 -4.88
C ARG A 48 9.13 -2.60 -4.20
N HIS A 49 10.07 -1.81 -4.73
CA HIS A 49 11.36 -1.59 -4.06
C HIS A 49 11.27 -0.76 -2.79
N ALA A 50 10.13 -0.14 -2.50
CA ALA A 50 9.86 0.53 -1.24
C ALA A 50 9.23 -0.39 -0.16
N LYS A 51 8.86 -1.65 -0.49
CA LYS A 51 8.24 -2.59 0.46
C LYS A 51 9.04 -3.90 0.52
N PRO A 52 9.72 -4.21 1.64
CA PRO A 52 10.60 -5.39 1.75
C PRO A 52 9.93 -6.70 1.32
N GLY A 53 8.72 -6.98 1.74
CA GLY A 53 8.00 -8.22 1.39
C GLY A 53 7.53 -8.32 -0.06
N LEU A 54 7.70 -7.27 -0.88
CA LEU A 54 7.26 -7.23 -2.28
C LEU A 54 8.41 -7.04 -3.27
N LEU A 55 9.65 -7.11 -2.81
CA LEU A 55 10.83 -6.95 -3.66
C LEU A 55 10.78 -7.95 -4.83
N PRO A 56 10.88 -7.48 -6.09
CA PRO A 56 10.91 -8.38 -7.23
C PRO A 56 12.23 -9.14 -7.32
N VAL A 57 12.19 -10.33 -7.87
CA VAL A 57 13.39 -11.14 -8.14
C VAL A 57 14.07 -10.65 -9.41
N GLY A 58 15.37 -10.38 -9.34
CA GLY A 58 16.17 -9.90 -10.48
C GLY A 58 17.51 -9.31 -10.08
N ALA A 59 18.21 -8.75 -11.05
CA ALA A 59 19.48 -8.06 -10.83
C ALA A 59 19.21 -6.62 -10.37
N ARG A 60 19.74 -6.26 -9.19
CA ARG A 60 19.54 -4.96 -8.56
C ARG A 60 20.89 -4.28 -8.28
N ALA A 61 20.96 -2.97 -8.50
CA ALA A 61 22.02 -2.09 -8.05
C ALA A 61 21.42 -0.85 -7.38
N GLY A 62 22.19 -0.15 -6.56
CA GLY A 62 21.72 0.96 -5.75
C GLY A 62 21.01 0.52 -4.47
N GLU A 63 20.49 1.46 -3.70
CA GLU A 63 19.94 1.20 -2.38
C GLU A 63 18.63 1.97 -2.14
N THR A 64 17.78 1.42 -1.29
CA THR A 64 16.57 2.07 -0.81
C THR A 64 16.66 2.28 0.69
N PHE A 65 16.33 3.48 1.14
CA PHE A 65 16.37 3.86 2.55
C PHE A 65 14.98 4.25 3.05
N TYR A 66 14.67 3.82 4.25
CA TYR A 66 13.49 4.25 5.00
C TYR A 66 13.94 4.87 6.31
N LYS A 67 13.59 6.15 6.56
CA LYS A 67 14.06 6.92 7.72
C LYS A 67 15.58 6.81 7.89
N GLU A 68 16.32 7.04 6.81
CA GLU A 68 17.80 7.00 6.71
C GLU A 68 18.45 5.62 7.01
N LYS A 69 17.66 4.58 7.19
CA LYS A 69 18.16 3.20 7.34
C LYS A 69 17.97 2.42 6.05
N PRO A 70 18.94 1.61 5.62
CA PRO A 70 18.76 0.72 4.49
C PRO A 70 17.51 -0.15 4.68
N LEU A 71 16.66 -0.21 3.67
CA LEU A 71 15.38 -0.93 3.74
C LEU A 71 15.58 -2.42 4.07
N ALA A 72 16.69 -3.01 3.59
CA ALA A 72 17.06 -4.40 3.86
C ALA A 72 17.37 -4.68 5.35
N GLN A 73 17.67 -3.64 6.15
CA GLN A 73 17.96 -3.76 7.58
C GLN A 73 16.76 -3.42 8.45
N LEU A 74 15.62 -3.10 7.84
CA LEU A 74 14.41 -2.75 8.58
C LEU A 74 13.82 -4.00 9.25
N PRO A 75 13.49 -3.96 10.57
CA PRO A 75 12.81 -5.06 11.22
C PRO A 75 11.49 -5.39 10.49
N GLU A 76 11.19 -6.67 10.31
CA GLU A 76 10.03 -7.14 9.57
C GLU A 76 8.73 -6.52 10.07
N LEU A 77 8.54 -6.46 11.40
CA LEU A 77 7.37 -5.82 12.01
C LEU A 77 7.27 -4.34 11.64
N THR A 78 8.38 -3.61 11.66
CA THR A 78 8.40 -2.18 11.27
C THR A 78 8.05 -2.03 9.80
N ALA A 79 8.62 -2.85 8.92
CA ALA A 79 8.30 -2.84 7.50
C ALA A 79 6.82 -3.19 7.24
N ALA A 80 6.25 -4.13 8.00
CA ALA A 80 4.86 -4.53 7.87
C ALA A 80 3.89 -3.43 8.32
N THR A 81 4.19 -2.74 9.42
CA THR A 81 3.27 -1.79 10.06
C THR A 81 3.42 -0.36 9.58
N GLU A 82 4.66 0.10 9.33
CA GLU A 82 4.92 1.49 8.97
C GLU A 82 4.84 1.78 7.46
N ILE A 83 4.96 0.74 6.62
CA ILE A 83 4.86 0.88 5.16
C ILE A 83 3.63 0.14 4.67
N GLY A 84 2.52 0.85 4.50
CA GLY A 84 1.29 0.32 3.90
C GLY A 84 1.42 0.21 2.39
N PHE A 85 0.89 -0.88 1.81
CA PHE A 85 0.89 -1.08 0.36
C PHE A 85 -0.49 -1.58 -0.10
N VAL A 86 -1.06 -0.92 -1.11
CA VAL A 86 -2.30 -1.32 -1.76
C VAL A 86 -1.98 -1.71 -3.20
N GLN A 87 -2.26 -2.96 -3.54
CA GLN A 87 -1.95 -3.52 -4.85
C GLN A 87 -2.97 -3.11 -5.92
N GLN A 88 -2.55 -3.13 -7.17
CA GLN A 88 -3.38 -2.85 -8.34
C GLN A 88 -4.60 -3.78 -8.41
N ASN A 89 -4.39 -5.08 -8.27
CA ASN A 89 -5.48 -6.06 -8.20
C ASN A 89 -5.84 -6.32 -6.73
N PRO A 90 -7.03 -5.90 -6.27
CA PRO A 90 -7.42 -6.08 -4.87
C PRO A 90 -7.53 -7.55 -4.45
N ASP A 91 -7.88 -8.46 -5.34
CA ASP A 91 -8.01 -9.89 -5.01
C ASP A 91 -6.67 -10.53 -4.62
N ASN A 92 -5.55 -9.99 -5.09
CA ASN A 92 -4.21 -10.49 -4.72
C ASN A 92 -3.81 -10.16 -3.28
N GLN A 93 -4.53 -9.26 -2.63
CA GLN A 93 -4.22 -8.78 -1.28
C GLN A 93 -5.16 -9.34 -0.22
N ILE A 94 -6.38 -9.72 -0.61
CA ILE A 94 -7.41 -10.23 0.30
C ILE A 94 -7.04 -11.64 0.79
N VAL A 95 -7.04 -11.82 2.11
CA VAL A 95 -6.62 -13.06 2.79
C VAL A 95 -7.79 -13.75 3.48
N THR A 96 -8.77 -12.98 3.97
CA THR A 96 -9.87 -13.52 4.79
C THR A 96 -11.19 -13.56 4.03
N ASP A 97 -12.17 -14.32 4.58
CA ASP A 97 -13.48 -14.52 3.94
C ASP A 97 -14.48 -13.37 4.22
N PHE A 98 -14.24 -12.58 5.27
CA PHE A 98 -15.18 -11.54 5.72
C PHE A 98 -14.52 -10.17 5.82
N VAL A 99 -15.27 -9.13 5.50
CA VAL A 99 -14.81 -7.73 5.53
C VAL A 99 -14.26 -7.34 6.90
N TRP A 100 -15.01 -7.57 7.97
CA TRP A 100 -14.58 -7.23 9.33
C TRP A 100 -13.27 -7.93 9.71
N HIS A 101 -13.07 -9.16 9.26
CA HIS A 101 -11.86 -9.93 9.55
C HIS A 101 -10.67 -9.42 8.73
N GLU A 102 -10.89 -9.05 7.47
CA GLU A 102 -9.85 -8.44 6.64
C GLU A 102 -9.33 -7.13 7.26
N LEU A 103 -10.23 -6.29 7.82
CA LEU A 103 -9.85 -5.09 8.55
C LEU A 103 -9.07 -5.38 9.85
N ALA A 104 -9.36 -6.51 10.51
CA ALA A 104 -8.73 -6.92 11.75
C ALA A 104 -7.40 -7.66 11.54
N PHE A 105 -7.23 -8.34 10.41
CA PHE A 105 -6.16 -9.32 10.16
C PHE A 105 -4.75 -8.76 10.43
N GLY A 106 -4.44 -7.57 9.88
CA GLY A 106 -3.14 -6.93 10.12
C GLY A 106 -2.91 -6.56 11.59
N LEU A 107 -3.97 -6.12 12.28
CA LEU A 107 -3.91 -5.75 13.69
C LEU A 107 -3.75 -6.97 14.61
N GLU A 108 -4.34 -8.09 14.23
CA GLU A 108 -4.18 -9.38 14.93
C GLU A 108 -2.72 -9.87 14.82
N ASN A 109 -2.13 -9.76 13.64
CA ASN A 109 -0.72 -10.10 13.41
C ASN A 109 0.26 -9.20 14.19
N MET A 110 -0.17 -7.98 14.55
CA MET A 110 0.58 -7.09 15.46
C MET A 110 0.41 -7.49 16.94
N ALA A 111 -0.36 -8.53 17.25
CA ALA A 111 -0.71 -8.98 18.58
C ALA A 111 -1.30 -7.86 19.49
N LEU A 112 -2.09 -6.96 18.89
CA LEU A 112 -2.75 -5.90 19.65
C LEU A 112 -3.88 -6.46 20.53
N PRO A 113 -4.16 -5.80 21.69
CA PRO A 113 -5.29 -6.18 22.53
C PRO A 113 -6.63 -6.10 21.78
N VAL A 114 -7.51 -7.08 21.98
CA VAL A 114 -8.82 -7.16 21.31
C VAL A 114 -9.64 -5.85 21.37
N PRO A 115 -9.70 -5.12 22.52
CA PRO A 115 -10.41 -3.84 22.54
C PRO A 115 -9.83 -2.78 21.59
N VAL A 116 -8.50 -2.78 21.41
CA VAL A 116 -7.83 -1.86 20.46
C VAL A 116 -8.16 -2.23 19.03
N ILE A 117 -8.12 -3.53 18.71
CA ILE A 117 -8.48 -4.04 17.36
C ILE A 117 -9.93 -3.65 17.05
N ARG A 118 -10.88 -3.94 17.94
CA ARG A 118 -12.30 -3.61 17.76
C ARG A 118 -12.53 -2.12 17.50
N ARG A 119 -11.86 -1.25 18.27
CA ARG A 119 -11.97 0.19 18.09
C ARG A 119 -11.44 0.63 16.73
N ARG A 120 -10.24 0.22 16.34
CA ARG A 120 -9.63 0.59 15.04
C ARG A 120 -10.45 0.09 13.86
N VAL A 121 -10.93 -1.15 13.92
CA VAL A 121 -11.80 -1.74 12.89
C VAL A 121 -13.10 -0.94 12.76
N ALA A 122 -13.74 -0.58 13.87
CA ALA A 122 -14.95 0.23 13.86
C ALA A 122 -14.70 1.64 13.30
N GLU A 123 -13.60 2.28 13.68
CA GLU A 123 -13.17 3.59 13.15
C GLU A 123 -12.98 3.54 11.63
N MET A 124 -12.29 2.52 11.12
CA MET A 124 -12.08 2.35 9.68
C MET A 124 -13.40 2.07 8.94
N ALA A 125 -14.24 1.19 9.47
CA ALA A 125 -15.53 0.89 8.87
C ALA A 125 -16.42 2.15 8.77
N ALA A 126 -16.47 2.95 9.82
CA ALA A 126 -17.21 4.21 9.83
C ALA A 126 -16.60 5.25 8.87
N PHE A 127 -15.27 5.40 8.87
CA PHE A 127 -14.59 6.38 8.02
C PHE A 127 -14.80 6.11 6.52
N PHE A 128 -14.83 4.85 6.12
CA PHE A 128 -15.02 4.42 4.73
C PHE A 128 -16.46 4.07 4.37
N GLY A 129 -17.43 4.23 5.29
CA GLY A 129 -18.84 3.95 5.05
C GLY A 129 -19.14 2.46 4.78
N MET A 130 -18.51 1.57 5.53
CA MET A 130 -18.60 0.11 5.33
C MET A 130 -19.71 -0.55 6.16
N GLU A 131 -20.50 0.21 6.91
CA GLU A 131 -21.44 -0.33 7.91
C GLU A 131 -22.44 -1.31 7.31
N THR A 132 -22.93 -1.05 6.09
CA THR A 132 -23.94 -1.86 5.43
C THR A 132 -23.41 -3.21 4.91
N TRP A 133 -22.12 -3.31 4.63
CA TRP A 133 -21.46 -4.50 4.10
C TRP A 133 -20.31 -5.02 4.97
N PHE A 134 -20.22 -4.52 6.20
CA PHE A 134 -19.18 -4.89 7.18
C PHE A 134 -19.13 -6.40 7.47
N ARG A 135 -20.27 -7.07 7.43
CA ARG A 135 -20.40 -8.52 7.69
C ARG A 135 -20.48 -9.37 6.41
N SER A 136 -20.39 -8.74 5.25
CA SER A 136 -20.42 -9.45 3.98
C SER A 136 -19.16 -10.29 3.78
N LYS A 137 -19.29 -11.29 2.92
CA LYS A 137 -18.11 -12.02 2.43
C LYS A 137 -17.32 -11.13 1.47
N THR A 138 -15.99 -11.26 1.49
CA THR A 138 -15.11 -10.51 0.60
C THR A 138 -15.35 -10.84 -0.87
N THR A 139 -15.83 -12.05 -1.17
CA THR A 139 -16.21 -12.50 -2.52
C THR A 139 -17.46 -11.85 -3.07
N GLU A 140 -18.31 -11.28 -2.22
CA GLU A 140 -19.56 -10.60 -2.61
C GLU A 140 -19.37 -9.12 -2.95
N LEU A 141 -18.17 -8.59 -2.71
CA LEU A 141 -17.85 -7.18 -2.89
C LEU A 141 -17.61 -6.83 -4.37
N SER A 142 -18.04 -5.62 -4.77
CA SER A 142 -17.60 -5.01 -6.02
C SER A 142 -16.09 -4.70 -5.99
N GLY A 143 -15.48 -4.50 -7.16
CA GLY A 143 -14.07 -4.11 -7.25
C GLY A 143 -13.76 -2.85 -6.46
N GLY A 144 -14.65 -1.84 -6.50
CA GLY A 144 -14.50 -0.61 -5.71
C GLY A 144 -14.57 -0.85 -4.20
N GLN A 145 -15.49 -1.69 -3.73
CA GLN A 145 -15.57 -2.07 -2.32
C GLN A 145 -14.33 -2.83 -1.85
N LYS A 146 -13.82 -3.77 -2.67
CA LYS A 146 -12.56 -4.49 -2.37
C LYS A 146 -11.39 -3.52 -2.25
N GLN A 147 -11.29 -2.55 -3.14
CA GLN A 147 -10.20 -1.57 -3.11
C GLN A 147 -10.29 -0.65 -1.89
N LEU A 148 -11.49 -0.19 -1.52
CA LEU A 148 -11.71 0.57 -0.28
C LEU A 148 -11.36 -0.26 0.96
N MET A 149 -11.75 -1.54 1.00
CA MET A 149 -11.43 -2.45 2.09
C MET A 149 -9.92 -2.64 2.24
N ASN A 150 -9.19 -2.86 1.15
CA ASN A 150 -7.74 -3.00 1.18
C ASN A 150 -7.05 -1.72 1.66
N LEU A 151 -7.53 -0.55 1.23
CA LEU A 151 -7.05 0.73 1.72
C LEU A 151 -7.31 0.90 3.22
N ALA A 152 -8.52 0.56 3.68
CA ALA A 152 -8.89 0.63 5.09
C ALA A 152 -8.05 -0.33 5.96
N SER A 153 -7.81 -1.56 5.48
CA SER A 153 -6.95 -2.55 6.16
C SER A 153 -5.51 -2.05 6.31
N ALA A 154 -4.96 -1.46 5.25
CA ALA A 154 -3.62 -0.87 5.30
C ALA A 154 -3.54 0.30 6.28
N LEU A 155 -4.55 1.18 6.29
CA LEU A 155 -4.60 2.35 7.18
C LEU A 155 -4.87 1.99 8.64
N ALA A 156 -5.61 0.91 8.91
CA ALA A 156 -5.88 0.44 10.27
C ALA A 156 -4.60 0.18 11.07
N MET A 157 -3.52 -0.21 10.39
CA MET A 157 -2.21 -0.44 10.99
C MET A 157 -1.48 0.85 11.38
N GLY A 158 -1.92 2.02 10.89
CA GLY A 158 -1.31 3.33 11.17
C GLY A 158 0.02 3.55 10.47
N PRO A 159 0.11 3.30 9.16
CA PRO A 159 1.36 3.42 8.42
C PRO A 159 1.87 4.86 8.41
N LYS A 160 3.19 5.02 8.27
CA LYS A 160 3.86 6.32 8.07
C LYS A 160 4.07 6.63 6.60
N LEU A 161 4.11 5.59 5.78
CA LEU A 161 4.18 5.66 4.32
C LEU A 161 3.07 4.78 3.75
N LEU A 162 2.23 5.35 2.90
CA LEU A 162 1.20 4.61 2.17
C LEU A 162 1.53 4.60 0.68
N ILE A 163 1.66 3.43 0.11
CA ILE A 163 1.97 3.20 -1.30
C ILE A 163 0.73 2.63 -1.99
N LEU A 164 0.32 3.24 -3.09
CA LEU A 164 -0.82 2.81 -3.88
C LEU A 164 -0.35 2.52 -5.31
N ASP A 165 -0.45 1.26 -5.72
CA ASP A 165 -0.08 0.83 -7.08
C ASP A 165 -1.33 0.78 -7.96
N GLU A 166 -1.48 1.78 -8.84
CA GLU A 166 -2.62 1.95 -9.76
C GLU A 166 -4.00 1.70 -9.10
N PRO A 167 -4.32 2.33 -7.95
CA PRO A 167 -5.47 1.97 -7.12
C PRO A 167 -6.82 2.20 -7.79
N THR A 168 -6.84 2.89 -8.93
CA THR A 168 -8.06 3.24 -9.67
C THR A 168 -8.27 2.41 -10.94
N SER A 169 -7.32 1.56 -11.32
CA SER A 169 -7.35 0.84 -12.60
C SER A 169 -8.54 -0.10 -12.79
N MET A 170 -9.10 -0.61 -11.69
CA MET A 170 -10.23 -1.54 -11.66
C MET A 170 -11.56 -0.85 -11.31
N LEU A 171 -11.60 0.48 -11.26
CA LEU A 171 -12.74 1.27 -10.80
C LEU A 171 -13.40 2.03 -11.95
N ASP A 172 -14.72 2.21 -11.86
CA ASP A 172 -15.41 3.18 -12.68
C ASP A 172 -14.97 4.63 -12.36
N PRO A 173 -15.20 5.60 -13.26
CA PRO A 173 -14.70 6.97 -13.08
C PRO A 173 -15.18 7.66 -11.80
N LEU A 174 -16.40 7.36 -11.32
CA LEU A 174 -16.94 7.95 -10.11
C LEU A 174 -16.28 7.36 -8.86
N ALA A 175 -16.15 6.04 -8.80
CA ALA A 175 -15.46 5.33 -7.74
C ALA A 175 -13.98 5.73 -7.67
N ALA A 176 -13.31 5.86 -8.81
CA ALA A 176 -11.93 6.31 -8.90
C ALA A 176 -11.75 7.72 -8.33
N ARG A 177 -12.62 8.66 -8.69
CA ARG A 177 -12.61 10.03 -8.15
C ARG A 177 -12.81 10.05 -6.63
N ASN A 178 -13.77 9.27 -6.13
CA ASN A 178 -14.07 9.18 -4.70
C ASN A 178 -12.89 8.59 -3.92
N LEU A 179 -12.24 7.54 -4.45
CA LEU A 179 -11.05 6.97 -3.84
C LEU A 179 -9.91 8.00 -3.74
N LEU A 180 -9.59 8.69 -4.83
CA LEU A 180 -8.53 9.70 -4.86
C LEU A 180 -8.84 10.87 -3.91
N ALA A 181 -10.09 11.34 -3.85
CA ALA A 181 -10.51 12.37 -2.90
C ALA A 181 -10.33 11.90 -1.44
N THR A 182 -10.63 10.64 -1.16
CA THR A 182 -10.44 10.02 0.16
C THR A 182 -8.95 9.95 0.51
N VAL A 183 -8.10 9.47 -0.40
CA VAL A 183 -6.63 9.41 -0.19
C VAL A 183 -6.06 10.81 0.06
N GLN A 184 -6.51 11.81 -0.70
CA GLN A 184 -6.08 13.19 -0.54
C GLN A 184 -6.50 13.77 0.82
N ARG A 185 -7.71 13.45 1.30
CA ARG A 185 -8.17 13.83 2.63
C ARG A 185 -7.32 13.18 3.72
N ILE A 186 -7.01 11.88 3.60
CA ILE A 186 -6.15 11.16 4.53
C ILE A 186 -4.78 11.83 4.64
N ASN A 187 -4.15 12.16 3.50
CA ASN A 187 -2.86 12.83 3.51
C ASN A 187 -2.90 14.21 4.22
N ARG A 188 -3.97 15.00 4.02
CA ARG A 188 -4.12 16.31 4.69
C ARG A 188 -4.35 16.20 6.20
N GLU A 189 -5.11 15.20 6.63
CA GLU A 189 -5.52 15.05 8.04
C GLU A 189 -4.49 14.29 8.89
N LEU A 190 -3.78 13.34 8.29
CA LEU A 190 -2.86 12.45 9.00
C LEU A 190 -1.38 12.68 8.65
N GLY A 191 -1.08 13.35 7.56
CA GLY A 191 0.28 13.67 7.10
C GLY A 191 0.99 12.50 6.48
#